data_6cea1d7f3565f9fa5a8f973679f3a6ea
#
_entry.id   6cea1d7f3565f9fa5a8f973679f3a6ea
#
_cell.length_a   1.000
_cell.length_b   1.000
_cell.length_c   1.000
_cell.angle_alpha   90.00
_cell.angle_beta   90.00
_cell.angle_gamma   90.00
#
_symmetry.space_group_name_H-M   'P 1'
#
loop_
_entity.id
_entity.type
_entity.pdbx_description
1 polymer ?
#
loop_
_entity_poly.entity_id
_entity_poly.type
_entity_poly.pdbx_seq_one_letter_code
_entity_poly.pdbx_strand_id
1 'polypeptide(L)'
;MKSISLTLIAVAVGVSGCASIQQSTGMDNKTASAVGGGLMGCVGGALLAKLGGGNAAVGCAVGAAVGGFVGFEKARQGEIAAAEQARNEAVAAFAALPARQKVRASDVKTKEVVVTDKNTRETKKYQAFESVSLDIPLSAKGTPEHDAAMDKLKTLAQRVADERGSSEIVVALTPVDARARKVAATSGTVQTSKGNTITVSKVADDSVPKGVERITVKAGRLQT
;
A
#
# COMPACT_ATOMS: atom_id res chain seq x y z
N MET A 1 -19.22 48.36 41.27
CA MET A 1 -18.48 47.82 40.15
C MET A 1 -18.11 46.39 40.52
N LYS A 2 -18.82 45.40 39.99
CA LYS A 2 -18.60 43.97 40.29
C LYS A 2 -17.86 43.35 39.09
N SER A 3 -16.62 42.89 39.31
CA SER A 3 -15.81 42.20 38.31
C SER A 3 -16.29 40.75 38.23
N ILE A 4 -16.71 40.34 37.02
CA ILE A 4 -17.07 38.96 36.71
C ILE A 4 -15.82 38.30 36.13
N SER A 5 -15.20 37.39 36.89
CA SER A 5 -14.11 36.55 36.43
C SER A 5 -14.66 35.40 35.55
N LEU A 6 -14.32 35.42 34.28
CA LEU A 6 -14.70 34.38 33.35
C LEU A 6 -13.61 33.29 33.40
N THR A 7 -13.94 32.16 34.01
CA THR A 7 -13.05 31.00 34.09
C THR A 7 -13.14 30.20 32.77
N LEU A 8 -12.12 30.27 31.96
CA LEU A 8 -12.00 29.50 30.69
C LEU A 8 -11.56 28.07 31.03
N ILE A 9 -12.48 27.12 30.95
CA ILE A 9 -12.15 25.67 31.05
C ILE A 9 -11.65 25.21 29.70
N ALA A 10 -10.34 25.04 29.56
CA ALA A 10 -9.72 24.40 28.40
C ALA A 10 -9.87 22.88 28.54
N VAL A 11 -10.79 22.30 27.76
CA VAL A 11 -10.89 20.85 27.60
C VAL A 11 -9.82 20.42 26.58
N ALA A 12 -8.67 19.99 27.09
CA ALA A 12 -7.65 19.33 26.28
C ALA A 12 -8.11 17.90 26.00
N VAL A 13 -8.73 17.67 24.83
CA VAL A 13 -8.99 16.32 24.32
C VAL A 13 -7.66 15.75 23.83
N GLY A 14 -7.02 14.93 24.67
CA GLY A 14 -5.81 14.21 24.34
C GLY A 14 -6.05 13.17 23.23
N VAL A 15 -5.65 13.49 21.99
CA VAL A 15 -5.57 12.54 20.88
C VAL A 15 -4.22 11.83 20.96
N SER A 16 -4.02 10.97 21.95
CA SER A 16 -2.79 10.21 22.13
C SER A 16 -3.02 8.70 22.36
N GLY A 17 -3.99 8.10 21.63
CA GLY A 17 -4.37 6.71 21.83
C GLY A 17 -3.91 5.69 20.77
N CYS A 18 -3.44 6.10 19.59
CA CYS A 18 -3.19 5.16 18.49
C CYS A 18 -1.76 4.59 18.39
N ALA A 19 -0.78 5.23 19.03
CA ALA A 19 0.63 4.78 18.92
C ALA A 19 1.01 3.67 19.91
N SER A 20 0.28 3.53 21.02
CA SER A 20 0.65 2.60 22.11
C SER A 20 0.19 1.15 21.90
N ILE A 21 -0.81 0.91 21.04
CA ILE A 21 -1.34 -0.45 20.78
C ILE A 21 -0.40 -1.24 19.87
N GLN A 22 0.31 -0.57 18.97
CA GLN A 22 1.20 -1.22 18.01
C GLN A 22 2.45 -1.82 18.67
N GLN A 23 2.90 -1.23 19.79
CA GLN A 23 4.14 -1.63 20.47
C GLN A 23 3.93 -2.80 21.45
N SER A 24 2.70 -3.05 21.90
CA SER A 24 2.40 -4.08 22.90
C SER A 24 1.93 -5.43 22.35
N THR A 25 1.54 -5.51 21.07
CA THR A 25 0.90 -6.71 20.51
C THR A 25 1.67 -7.40 19.38
N GLY A 26 2.76 -6.79 18.88
CA GLY A 26 3.55 -7.37 17.75
C GLY A 26 2.74 -7.55 16.46
N MET A 27 1.57 -6.91 16.36
CA MET A 27 0.69 -7.01 15.19
C MET A 27 1.23 -6.15 14.03
N ASP A 28 1.14 -6.67 12.81
CA ASP A 28 1.44 -5.91 11.60
C ASP A 28 0.43 -4.77 11.39
N ASN A 29 0.79 -3.80 10.52
CA ASN A 29 -0.04 -2.61 10.25
C ASN A 29 -1.45 -2.94 9.73
N LYS A 30 -1.66 -4.12 9.14
CA LYS A 30 -2.98 -4.56 8.64
C LYS A 30 -3.85 -5.03 9.78
N THR A 31 -3.28 -5.88 10.62
CA THR A 31 -3.97 -6.41 11.78
C THR A 31 -4.25 -5.28 12.76
N ALA A 32 -3.30 -4.35 12.96
CA ALA A 32 -3.49 -3.18 13.81
C ALA A 32 -4.58 -2.23 13.27
N SER A 33 -4.67 -2.00 11.95
CA SER A 33 -5.70 -1.15 11.36
C SER A 33 -7.08 -1.80 11.39
N ALA A 34 -7.18 -3.10 11.11
CA ALA A 34 -8.44 -3.83 11.18
C ALA A 34 -8.92 -4.02 12.62
N VAL A 35 -8.00 -4.36 13.54
CA VAL A 35 -8.30 -4.51 14.97
C VAL A 35 -8.57 -3.14 15.60
N GLY A 36 -7.78 -2.09 15.27
CA GLY A 36 -8.00 -0.74 15.77
C GLY A 36 -9.32 -0.14 15.30
N GLY A 37 -9.66 -0.31 14.02
CA GLY A 37 -10.96 0.09 13.47
C GLY A 37 -12.12 -0.70 14.07
N GLY A 38 -11.95 -2.01 14.24
CA GLY A 38 -12.93 -2.88 14.87
C GLY A 38 -13.15 -2.56 16.36
N LEU A 39 -12.10 -2.27 17.12
CA LEU A 39 -12.22 -1.89 18.54
C LEU A 39 -12.86 -0.51 18.71
N MET A 40 -12.47 0.50 17.92
CA MET A 40 -13.13 1.80 17.95
C MET A 40 -14.59 1.72 17.50
N GLY A 41 -14.89 0.95 16.46
CA GLY A 41 -16.25 0.71 16.02
C GLY A 41 -17.07 -0.03 17.07
N CYS A 42 -16.50 -1.03 17.75
CA CYS A 42 -17.12 -1.74 18.85
C CYS A 42 -17.48 -0.80 20.01
N VAL A 43 -16.56 0.04 20.47
CA VAL A 43 -16.81 0.97 21.58
C VAL A 43 -17.86 2.01 21.17
N GLY A 44 -17.73 2.60 19.97
CA GLY A 44 -18.70 3.55 19.44
C GLY A 44 -20.09 2.94 19.25
N GLY A 45 -20.16 1.76 18.66
CA GLY A 45 -21.42 1.03 18.46
C GLY A 45 -22.09 0.60 19.75
N ALA A 46 -21.32 0.13 20.75
CA ALA A 46 -21.83 -0.22 22.07
C ALA A 46 -22.43 1.00 22.79
N LEU A 47 -21.76 2.16 22.73
CA LEU A 47 -22.24 3.41 23.35
C LEU A 47 -23.52 3.90 22.68
N LEU A 48 -23.58 3.93 21.34
CA LEU A 48 -24.77 4.35 20.61
C LEU A 48 -25.96 3.41 20.87
N ALA A 49 -25.73 2.09 20.90
CA ALA A 49 -26.77 1.13 21.22
C ALA A 49 -27.30 1.33 22.64
N LYS A 50 -26.43 1.60 23.60
CA LYS A 50 -26.83 1.83 25.00
C LYS A 50 -27.59 3.12 25.18
N LEU A 51 -27.22 4.21 24.47
CA LEU A 51 -27.94 5.49 24.48
C LEU A 51 -29.32 5.35 23.82
N GLY A 52 -29.46 4.47 22.82
CA GLY A 52 -30.74 4.15 22.16
C GLY A 52 -31.59 3.10 22.86
N GLY A 53 -31.21 2.64 24.07
CA GLY A 53 -31.96 1.60 24.81
C GLY A 53 -31.73 0.18 24.31
N GLY A 54 -30.75 -0.04 23.40
CA GLY A 54 -30.41 -1.33 22.79
C GLY A 54 -29.34 -2.11 23.56
N ASN A 55 -29.02 -3.29 23.03
CA ASN A 55 -28.00 -4.16 23.61
C ASN A 55 -26.59 -3.75 23.18
N ALA A 56 -25.75 -3.36 24.15
CA ALA A 56 -24.36 -2.93 23.92
C ALA A 56 -23.49 -3.98 23.20
N ALA A 57 -23.73 -5.27 23.43
CA ALA A 57 -23.00 -6.36 22.76
C ALA A 57 -23.32 -6.42 21.25
N VAL A 58 -24.59 -6.21 20.89
CA VAL A 58 -25.03 -6.12 19.49
C VAL A 58 -24.44 -4.86 18.84
N GLY A 59 -24.51 -3.72 19.52
CA GLY A 59 -23.91 -2.47 19.04
C GLY A 59 -22.39 -2.58 18.85
N CYS A 60 -21.69 -3.26 19.76
CA CYS A 60 -20.26 -3.57 19.63
C CYS A 60 -19.98 -4.47 18.41
N ALA A 61 -20.73 -5.54 18.20
CA ALA A 61 -20.53 -6.45 17.08
C ALA A 61 -20.71 -5.74 15.72
N VAL A 62 -21.77 -4.95 15.58
CA VAL A 62 -22.04 -4.16 14.36
C VAL A 62 -20.97 -3.08 14.17
N GLY A 63 -20.61 -2.35 15.23
CA GLY A 63 -19.59 -1.31 15.16
C GLY A 63 -18.20 -1.85 14.83
N ALA A 64 -17.85 -3.03 15.34
CA ALA A 64 -16.59 -3.70 15.01
C ALA A 64 -16.52 -4.12 13.55
N ALA A 65 -17.60 -4.68 13.00
CA ALA A 65 -17.70 -5.06 11.59
C ALA A 65 -17.54 -3.85 10.67
N VAL A 66 -18.28 -2.78 10.92
CA VAL A 66 -18.19 -1.54 10.13
C VAL A 66 -16.80 -0.92 10.24
N GLY A 67 -16.21 -0.86 11.42
CA GLY A 67 -14.86 -0.34 11.64
C GLY A 67 -13.79 -1.17 10.94
N GLY A 68 -13.94 -2.49 10.91
CA GLY A 68 -13.07 -3.41 10.16
C GLY A 68 -13.08 -3.15 8.66
N PHE A 69 -14.26 -3.01 8.07
CA PHE A 69 -14.41 -2.68 6.65
C PHE A 69 -13.84 -1.32 6.29
N VAL A 70 -14.10 -0.28 7.10
CA VAL A 70 -13.54 1.08 6.87
C VAL A 70 -12.02 1.08 6.97
N GLY A 71 -11.46 0.37 7.96
CA GLY A 71 -10.02 0.25 8.12
C GLY A 71 -9.36 -0.47 6.93
N PHE A 72 -10.00 -1.54 6.43
CA PHE A 72 -9.53 -2.26 5.24
C PHE A 72 -9.58 -1.38 3.99
N GLU A 73 -10.69 -0.68 3.74
CA GLU A 73 -10.84 0.23 2.61
C GLU A 73 -9.75 1.32 2.62
N LYS A 74 -9.56 1.98 3.77
CA LYS A 74 -8.53 3.02 3.93
C LYS A 74 -7.12 2.48 3.66
N ALA A 75 -6.82 1.27 4.11
CA ALA A 75 -5.54 0.64 3.83
C ALA A 75 -5.35 0.38 2.31
N ARG A 76 -6.39 -0.09 1.60
CA ARG A 76 -6.31 -0.34 0.14
C ARG A 76 -6.20 0.96 -0.65
N GLN A 77 -6.94 2.00 -0.29
CA GLN A 77 -6.79 3.33 -0.87
C GLN A 77 -5.39 3.91 -0.62
N GLY A 78 -4.82 3.70 0.56
CA GLY A 78 -3.45 4.10 0.89
C GLY A 78 -2.39 3.40 0.03
N GLU A 79 -2.58 2.11 -0.32
CA GLU A 79 -1.69 1.39 -1.25
C GLU A 79 -1.75 1.98 -2.67
N ILE A 80 -2.95 2.27 -3.17
CA ILE A 80 -3.14 2.86 -4.50
C ILE A 80 -2.48 4.24 -4.56
N ALA A 81 -2.73 5.11 -3.58
CA ALA A 81 -2.13 6.43 -3.50
C ALA A 81 -0.58 6.37 -3.42
N ALA A 82 -0.03 5.41 -2.67
CA ALA A 82 1.42 5.21 -2.60
C ALA A 82 2.01 4.73 -3.94
N ALA A 83 1.28 3.90 -4.68
CA ALA A 83 1.71 3.45 -6.01
C ALA A 83 1.69 4.62 -7.03
N GLU A 84 0.67 5.47 -6.99
CA GLU A 84 0.59 6.68 -7.80
C GLU A 84 1.72 7.67 -7.46
N GLN A 85 1.97 7.89 -6.19
CA GLN A 85 3.07 8.73 -5.74
C GLN A 85 4.42 8.20 -6.21
N ALA A 86 4.73 6.93 -5.97
CA ALA A 86 5.98 6.30 -6.38
C ALA A 86 6.18 6.36 -7.90
N ARG A 87 5.11 6.10 -8.68
CA ARG A 87 5.09 6.25 -10.14
C ARG A 87 5.43 7.68 -10.56
N ASN A 88 4.77 8.67 -9.99
CA ASN A 88 4.96 10.08 -10.35
C ASN A 88 6.36 10.58 -9.97
N GLU A 89 6.87 10.20 -8.80
CA GLU A 89 8.23 10.52 -8.36
C GLU A 89 9.28 9.84 -9.24
N ALA A 90 9.07 8.58 -9.63
CA ALA A 90 9.97 7.89 -10.53
C ALA A 90 10.00 8.52 -11.93
N VAL A 91 8.85 8.95 -12.47
CA VAL A 91 8.78 9.69 -13.74
C VAL A 91 9.46 11.05 -13.63
N ALA A 92 9.24 11.76 -12.52
CA ALA A 92 9.83 13.08 -12.28
C ALA A 92 11.37 13.03 -12.23
N ALA A 93 11.96 11.92 -11.76
CA ALA A 93 13.41 11.76 -11.79
C ALA A 93 14.02 11.90 -13.20
N PHE A 94 13.26 11.54 -14.24
CA PHE A 94 13.70 11.66 -15.65
C PHE A 94 13.28 12.96 -16.33
N ALA A 95 12.68 13.91 -15.63
CA ALA A 95 12.13 15.11 -16.24
C ALA A 95 13.19 16.00 -16.94
N ALA A 96 14.41 16.03 -16.39
CA ALA A 96 15.53 16.81 -16.92
C ALA A 96 16.26 16.14 -18.11
N LEU A 97 16.00 14.85 -18.36
CA LEU A 97 16.68 14.11 -19.42
C LEU A 97 16.12 14.43 -20.82
N PRO A 98 16.93 14.25 -21.88
CA PRO A 98 16.48 14.42 -23.26
C PRO A 98 15.26 13.53 -23.58
N ALA A 99 14.44 13.96 -24.54
CA ALA A 99 13.20 13.26 -24.91
C ALA A 99 13.37 11.74 -25.18
N ARG A 100 14.51 11.33 -25.77
CA ARG A 100 14.87 9.92 -26.04
C ARG A 100 15.10 9.07 -24.79
N GLN A 101 15.32 9.73 -23.63
CA GLN A 101 15.57 9.08 -22.34
C GLN A 101 14.38 9.24 -21.38
N LYS A 102 13.27 9.84 -21.84
CA LYS A 102 12.08 9.99 -21.01
C LYS A 102 11.40 8.65 -20.78
N VAL A 103 11.02 8.43 -19.55
CA VAL A 103 10.28 7.25 -19.10
C VAL A 103 8.81 7.36 -19.52
N ARG A 104 8.22 6.21 -19.81
CA ARG A 104 6.77 6.04 -19.94
C ARG A 104 6.27 5.21 -18.78
N ALA A 105 5.26 5.71 -18.08
CA ALA A 105 4.63 4.97 -16.97
C ALA A 105 3.24 4.51 -17.39
N SER A 106 2.87 3.30 -16.97
CA SER A 106 1.47 2.86 -17.04
C SER A 106 0.65 3.54 -15.95
N ASP A 107 -0.67 3.51 -16.10
CA ASP A 107 -1.55 3.80 -14.98
C ASP A 107 -1.44 2.71 -13.91
N VAL A 108 -1.71 3.09 -12.67
CA VAL A 108 -1.78 2.14 -11.57
C VAL A 108 -2.96 1.21 -11.82
N LYS A 109 -2.67 -0.10 -11.93
CA LYS A 109 -3.70 -1.11 -12.08
C LYS A 109 -4.25 -1.51 -10.73
N THR A 110 -5.56 -1.63 -10.67
CA THR A 110 -6.26 -2.10 -9.49
C THR A 110 -7.07 -3.35 -9.84
N LYS A 111 -7.36 -4.16 -8.83
CA LYS A 111 -8.27 -5.28 -8.93
C LYS A 111 -9.32 -5.23 -7.83
N GLU A 112 -10.52 -5.71 -8.15
CA GLU A 112 -11.56 -5.91 -7.14
C GLU A 112 -11.18 -7.06 -6.22
N VAL A 113 -11.29 -6.82 -4.92
CA VAL A 113 -11.14 -7.82 -3.88
C VAL A 113 -12.42 -7.87 -3.05
N VAL A 114 -12.83 -9.08 -2.74
CA VAL A 114 -14.03 -9.35 -1.95
C VAL A 114 -13.61 -9.71 -0.54
N VAL A 115 -14.14 -8.99 0.44
CA VAL A 115 -13.88 -9.25 1.86
C VAL A 115 -15.19 -9.63 2.54
N THR A 116 -15.19 -10.76 3.20
CA THR A 116 -16.31 -11.24 4.00
C THR A 116 -15.98 -11.12 5.48
N ASP A 117 -16.82 -10.42 6.22
CA ASP A 117 -16.72 -10.40 7.67
C ASP A 117 -17.09 -11.76 8.26
N LYS A 118 -16.22 -12.31 9.11
CA LYS A 118 -16.40 -13.66 9.69
C LYS A 118 -17.56 -13.74 10.68
N ASN A 119 -17.92 -12.63 11.29
CA ASN A 119 -18.95 -12.58 12.32
C ASN A 119 -20.34 -12.27 11.74
N THR A 120 -20.42 -11.25 10.86
CA THR A 120 -21.70 -10.82 10.28
C THR A 120 -22.03 -11.52 8.96
N ARG A 121 -21.02 -12.18 8.32
CA ARG A 121 -21.07 -12.74 6.97
C ARG A 121 -21.38 -11.70 5.87
N GLU A 122 -21.32 -10.43 6.21
CA GLU A 122 -21.42 -9.38 5.23
C GLU A 122 -20.23 -9.40 4.28
N THR A 123 -20.51 -9.16 3.00
CA THR A 123 -19.50 -9.16 1.94
C THR A 123 -19.44 -7.80 1.31
N LYS A 124 -18.23 -7.22 1.21
CA LYS A 124 -17.96 -5.95 0.54
C LYS A 124 -16.87 -6.08 -0.49
N LYS A 125 -16.98 -5.28 -1.56
CA LYS A 125 -16.03 -5.21 -2.67
C LYS A 125 -15.18 -3.95 -2.54
N TYR A 126 -13.88 -4.09 -2.73
CA TYR A 126 -12.92 -2.99 -2.66
C TYR A 126 -11.97 -3.02 -3.84
N GLN A 127 -11.52 -1.85 -4.27
CA GLN A 127 -10.40 -1.76 -5.19
C GLN A 127 -9.10 -1.89 -4.40
N ALA A 128 -8.18 -2.72 -4.86
CA ALA A 128 -6.87 -2.92 -4.28
C ALA A 128 -5.80 -2.77 -5.34
N PHE A 129 -4.64 -2.24 -4.96
CA PHE A 129 -3.48 -2.14 -5.85
C PHE A 129 -3.14 -3.52 -6.44
N GLU A 130 -2.93 -3.60 -7.74
CA GLU A 130 -2.50 -4.79 -8.45
C GLU A 130 -1.06 -4.63 -8.94
N SER A 131 -0.80 -3.63 -9.78
CA SER A 131 0.52 -3.40 -10.33
C SER A 131 0.68 -1.97 -10.88
N VAL A 132 1.96 -1.56 -11.02
CA VAL A 132 2.36 -0.38 -11.77
C VAL A 132 3.63 -0.70 -12.56
N SER A 133 3.75 -0.17 -13.78
CA SER A 133 4.91 -0.42 -14.65
C SER A 133 5.53 0.88 -15.13
N LEU A 134 6.86 0.87 -15.24
CA LEU A 134 7.65 1.91 -15.88
C LEU A 134 8.43 1.31 -17.04
N ASP A 135 8.35 1.94 -18.21
CA ASP A 135 9.15 1.64 -19.39
C ASP A 135 10.31 2.64 -19.43
N ILE A 136 11.52 2.17 -19.07
CA ILE A 136 12.73 2.99 -18.97
C ILE A 136 13.62 2.71 -20.19
N PRO A 137 13.99 3.72 -20.98
CA PRO A 137 14.94 3.52 -22.08
C PRO A 137 16.27 2.94 -21.60
N LEU A 138 16.78 1.92 -22.29
CA LEU A 138 18.05 1.28 -21.94
C LEU A 138 19.25 2.23 -22.02
N SER A 139 19.13 3.36 -22.73
CA SER A 139 20.12 4.43 -22.76
C SER A 139 20.21 5.22 -21.44
N ALA A 140 19.19 5.14 -20.59
CA ALA A 140 19.18 5.77 -19.28
C ALA A 140 19.68 4.83 -18.16
N LYS A 141 19.95 3.57 -18.48
CA LYS A 141 20.40 2.60 -17.48
C LYS A 141 21.78 2.98 -16.93
N GLY A 142 21.89 2.94 -15.59
CA GLY A 142 23.11 3.29 -14.87
C GLY A 142 23.32 4.81 -14.71
N THR A 143 22.32 5.63 -15.03
CA THR A 143 22.32 7.05 -14.65
C THR A 143 21.77 7.24 -13.24
N PRO A 144 22.10 8.36 -12.56
CA PRO A 144 21.54 8.67 -11.25
C PRO A 144 20.01 8.74 -11.26
N GLU A 145 19.41 9.16 -12.35
CA GLU A 145 17.95 9.24 -12.52
C GLU A 145 17.31 7.83 -12.57
N HIS A 146 17.98 6.90 -13.26
CA HIS A 146 17.57 5.49 -13.28
C HIS A 146 17.59 4.91 -11.86
N ASP A 147 18.68 5.14 -11.13
CA ASP A 147 18.85 4.61 -9.77
C ASP A 147 17.81 5.23 -8.80
N ALA A 148 17.57 6.54 -8.92
CA ALA A 148 16.53 7.23 -8.14
C ALA A 148 15.14 6.65 -8.40
N ALA A 149 14.78 6.40 -9.66
CA ALA A 149 13.50 5.77 -10.00
C ALA A 149 13.39 4.34 -9.47
N MET A 150 14.47 3.56 -9.57
CA MET A 150 14.52 2.21 -9.02
C MET A 150 14.32 2.20 -7.50
N ASP A 151 14.89 3.16 -6.78
CA ASP A 151 14.70 3.25 -5.34
C ASP A 151 13.26 3.59 -4.94
N LYS A 152 12.56 4.43 -5.73
CA LYS A 152 11.12 4.67 -5.52
C LYS A 152 10.29 3.41 -5.71
N LEU A 153 10.57 2.62 -6.76
CA LEU A 153 9.87 1.37 -7.01
C LEU A 153 10.20 0.30 -5.97
N LYS A 154 11.45 0.22 -5.50
CA LYS A 154 11.83 -0.68 -4.39
C LYS A 154 11.11 -0.31 -3.09
N THR A 155 11.03 0.98 -2.76
CA THR A 155 10.31 1.48 -1.59
C THR A 155 8.82 1.12 -1.68
N LEU A 156 8.20 1.29 -2.85
CA LEU A 156 6.83 0.83 -3.07
C LEU A 156 6.69 -0.68 -2.84
N ALA A 157 7.59 -1.48 -3.44
CA ALA A 157 7.55 -2.94 -3.28
C ALA A 157 7.72 -3.37 -1.81
N GLN A 158 8.61 -2.71 -1.05
CA GLN A 158 8.77 -2.93 0.39
C GLN A 158 7.49 -2.63 1.15
N ARG A 159 6.89 -1.46 0.89
CA ARG A 159 5.63 -1.08 1.53
C ARG A 159 4.52 -2.09 1.23
N VAL A 160 4.35 -2.47 -0.04
CA VAL A 160 3.36 -3.46 -0.44
C VAL A 160 3.62 -4.83 0.20
N ALA A 161 4.90 -5.26 0.27
CA ALA A 161 5.27 -6.49 0.96
C ALA A 161 4.94 -6.41 2.45
N ASP A 162 5.24 -5.29 3.09
CA ASP A 162 4.95 -5.08 4.52
C ASP A 162 3.45 -5.02 4.82
N GLU A 163 2.65 -4.60 3.85
CA GLU A 163 1.20 -4.55 3.98
C GLU A 163 0.50 -5.85 3.57
N ARG A 164 1.10 -6.69 2.73
CA ARG A 164 0.48 -7.91 2.17
C ARG A 164 1.23 -9.20 2.44
N GLY A 165 2.37 -9.12 3.13
CA GLY A 165 3.26 -10.26 3.33
C GLY A 165 4.20 -10.53 2.16
N SER A 166 3.86 -10.07 0.94
CA SER A 166 4.73 -10.23 -0.23
C SER A 166 4.46 -9.19 -1.32
N SER A 167 5.48 -8.97 -2.16
CA SER A 167 5.40 -8.22 -3.41
C SER A 167 6.34 -8.82 -4.47
N GLU A 168 6.23 -8.36 -5.71
CA GLU A 168 7.13 -8.78 -6.79
C GLU A 168 7.62 -7.57 -7.56
N ILE A 169 8.92 -7.57 -7.91
CA ILE A 169 9.52 -6.66 -8.88
C ILE A 169 9.94 -7.48 -10.09
N VAL A 170 9.33 -7.21 -11.24
CA VAL A 170 9.68 -7.84 -12.51
C VAL A 170 10.44 -6.84 -13.37
N VAL A 171 11.64 -7.20 -13.79
CA VAL A 171 12.44 -6.48 -14.79
C VAL A 171 12.38 -7.23 -16.09
N ALA A 172 11.67 -6.70 -17.07
CA ALA A 172 11.46 -7.33 -18.36
C ALA A 172 12.21 -6.60 -19.48
N LEU A 173 12.82 -7.38 -20.38
CA LEU A 173 13.50 -6.92 -21.57
C LEU A 173 12.98 -7.71 -22.78
N THR A 174 13.07 -7.14 -23.99
CA THR A 174 12.83 -7.98 -25.16
C THR A 174 13.85 -9.13 -25.22
N PRO A 175 13.53 -10.29 -25.81
CA PRO A 175 14.48 -11.39 -25.97
C PRO A 175 15.76 -10.97 -26.73
N VAL A 176 15.63 -10.01 -27.66
CA VAL A 176 16.76 -9.46 -28.42
C VAL A 176 17.67 -8.64 -27.52
N ASP A 177 17.11 -7.72 -26.74
CA ASP A 177 17.88 -6.87 -25.83
C ASP A 177 18.49 -7.68 -24.68
N ALA A 178 17.77 -8.68 -24.17
CA ALA A 178 18.27 -9.58 -23.13
C ALA A 178 19.49 -10.36 -23.62
N ARG A 179 19.44 -10.92 -24.84
CA ARG A 179 20.59 -11.62 -25.46
C ARG A 179 21.76 -10.68 -25.72
N ALA A 180 21.51 -9.50 -26.31
CA ALA A 180 22.55 -8.52 -26.60
C ALA A 180 23.29 -8.05 -25.34
N ARG A 181 22.60 -7.98 -24.20
CA ARG A 181 23.16 -7.56 -22.91
C ARG A 181 23.57 -8.72 -22.01
N LYS A 182 23.47 -9.95 -22.48
CA LYS A 182 23.78 -11.18 -21.72
C LYS A 182 23.01 -11.26 -20.38
N VAL A 183 21.77 -10.77 -20.38
CA VAL A 183 20.89 -10.85 -19.21
C VAL A 183 20.17 -12.19 -19.23
N ALA A 184 20.53 -13.06 -18.30
CA ALA A 184 19.82 -14.33 -18.10
C ALA A 184 18.52 -14.10 -17.33
N ALA A 185 17.53 -14.95 -17.60
CA ALA A 185 16.35 -15.03 -16.75
C ALA A 185 16.77 -15.50 -15.35
N THR A 186 16.41 -14.74 -14.34
CA THR A 186 16.74 -15.02 -12.94
C THR A 186 15.56 -14.68 -12.04
N SER A 187 15.46 -15.38 -10.93
CA SER A 187 14.52 -15.02 -9.86
C SER A 187 15.23 -15.20 -8.53
N GLY A 188 14.98 -14.28 -7.62
CA GLY A 188 15.49 -14.31 -6.25
C GLY A 188 14.54 -13.62 -5.31
N THR A 189 14.77 -13.80 -4.02
CA THR A 189 13.95 -13.19 -2.97
C THR A 189 14.80 -12.32 -2.06
N VAL A 190 14.22 -11.20 -1.63
CA VAL A 190 14.78 -10.30 -0.62
C VAL A 190 13.74 -10.14 0.48
N GLN A 191 14.17 -10.09 1.72
CA GLN A 191 13.27 -9.85 2.84
C GLN A 191 13.26 -8.37 3.23
N THR A 192 12.09 -7.86 3.58
CA THR A 192 11.96 -6.54 4.22
C THR A 192 12.46 -6.60 5.66
N SER A 193 12.64 -5.44 6.28
CA SER A 193 12.98 -5.35 7.70
C SER A 193 11.95 -6.02 8.63
N LYS A 194 10.73 -6.23 8.15
CA LYS A 194 9.65 -6.94 8.87
C LYS A 194 9.56 -8.44 8.52
N GLY A 195 10.53 -8.97 7.77
CA GLY A 195 10.56 -10.38 7.39
C GLY A 195 9.62 -10.77 6.24
N ASN A 196 8.99 -9.80 5.57
CA ASN A 196 8.12 -10.05 4.42
C ASN A 196 8.95 -10.22 3.13
N THR A 197 8.41 -10.92 2.15
CA THR A 197 9.15 -11.35 0.97
C THR A 197 8.91 -10.41 -0.22
N ILE A 198 10.01 -9.97 -0.86
CA ILE A 198 9.99 -9.34 -2.18
C ILE A 198 10.65 -10.29 -3.17
N THR A 199 9.91 -10.77 -4.17
CA THR A 199 10.47 -11.54 -5.27
C THR A 199 10.99 -10.58 -6.33
N VAL A 200 12.24 -10.73 -6.75
CA VAL A 200 12.84 -9.95 -7.84
C VAL A 200 13.14 -10.89 -8.99
N SER A 201 12.51 -10.68 -10.13
CA SER A 201 12.70 -11.50 -11.32
C SER A 201 13.16 -10.68 -12.51
N LYS A 202 14.03 -11.28 -13.33
CA LYS A 202 14.42 -10.77 -14.65
C LYS A 202 13.91 -11.74 -15.69
N VAL A 203 13.18 -11.23 -16.68
CA VAL A 203 12.52 -12.07 -17.70
C VAL A 203 12.71 -11.49 -19.09
N ALA A 204 12.64 -12.35 -20.09
CA ALA A 204 12.47 -11.92 -21.47
C ALA A 204 10.97 -11.86 -21.78
N ASP A 205 10.52 -10.77 -22.39
CA ASP A 205 9.09 -10.52 -22.69
C ASP A 205 8.97 -9.75 -24.00
N ASP A 206 8.32 -10.36 -24.99
CA ASP A 206 8.09 -9.77 -26.30
C ASP A 206 7.13 -8.58 -26.31
N SER A 207 6.36 -8.40 -25.24
CA SER A 207 5.47 -7.23 -25.08
C SER A 207 6.20 -5.93 -24.72
N VAL A 208 7.48 -6.02 -24.35
CA VAL A 208 8.31 -4.86 -24.01
C VAL A 208 8.82 -4.22 -25.31
N PRO A 209 8.75 -2.87 -25.46
CA PRO A 209 9.34 -2.21 -26.64
C PRO A 209 10.85 -2.41 -26.71
N LYS A 210 11.39 -2.55 -27.94
CA LYS A 210 12.83 -2.65 -28.17
C LYS A 210 13.58 -1.42 -27.63
N GLY A 211 14.71 -1.63 -27.00
CA GLY A 211 15.51 -0.56 -26.41
C GLY A 211 14.99 -0.04 -25.08
N VAL A 212 14.08 -0.77 -24.45
CA VAL A 212 13.43 -0.41 -23.18
C VAL A 212 13.59 -1.56 -22.19
N GLU A 213 13.74 -1.23 -20.91
CA GLU A 213 13.44 -2.18 -19.83
C GLU A 213 12.13 -1.78 -19.16
N ARG A 214 11.24 -2.75 -18.97
CA ARG A 214 10.00 -2.57 -18.22
C ARG A 214 10.20 -3.05 -16.81
N ILE A 215 9.95 -2.18 -15.86
CA ILE A 215 9.98 -2.51 -14.44
C ILE A 215 8.56 -2.49 -13.92
N THR A 216 8.08 -3.61 -13.42
CA THR A 216 6.73 -3.75 -12.88
C THR A 216 6.81 -4.11 -11.41
N VAL A 217 6.17 -3.32 -10.56
CA VAL A 217 5.88 -3.68 -9.17
C VAL A 217 4.48 -4.27 -9.10
N LYS A 218 4.38 -5.49 -8.56
CA LYS A 218 3.11 -6.19 -8.37
C LYS A 218 2.86 -6.44 -6.90
N ALA A 219 1.61 -6.35 -6.51
CA ALA A 219 1.19 -6.77 -5.19
C ALA A 219 1.18 -8.30 -5.06
N GLY A 220 1.65 -8.80 -3.94
CA GLY A 220 1.47 -10.20 -3.57
C GLY A 220 0.00 -10.58 -3.38
N ARG A 221 -0.28 -11.87 -3.27
CA ARG A 221 -1.64 -12.35 -2.96
C ARG A 221 -2.09 -11.79 -1.62
N LEU A 222 -3.32 -11.32 -1.56
CA LEU A 222 -3.93 -10.99 -0.28
C LEU A 222 -4.09 -12.31 0.51
N GLN A 223 -3.50 -12.36 1.69
CA GLN A 223 -3.84 -13.39 2.65
C GLN A 223 -5.21 -12.99 3.23
N THR A 224 -6.25 -13.73 2.86
CA THR A 224 -7.64 -13.58 3.37
C THR A 224 -7.86 -14.47 4.58
#